data_9836b187bbea78b8a70c3902b2a68198
#
_entry.id   9836b187bbea78b8a70c3902b2a68198
#
_cell.length_a   1.000
_cell.length_b   1.000
_cell.length_c   1.000
_cell.angle_alpha   90.00
_cell.angle_beta   90.00
_cell.angle_gamma   90.00
#
_symmetry.space_group_name_H-M   'P 1'
#
loop_
_entity.id
_entity.type
_entity.pdbx_description
1 polymer ?
#
loop_
_entity_poly.entity_id
_entity_poly.type
_entity_poly.pdbx_seq_one_letter_code
_entity_poly.pdbx_strand_id
1 'polypeptide(L)'
;MNDDALTGSNNYFEDFAPGLVIRHSRGKTVENLENQFITNLVMNTADGHFNEHLMKQTPFGTRIVFGGVTASIVIGLAAQDTAENALAELSITGLRLKHPVVHGDTLYAFSEVLNREDGDRKDAGIVRFRHIGVNQDDKVVFEAERRVLMRRRPA
;
A
#
# COMPACT_ATOMS: atom_id res chain seq x y z
N MET A 1 -6.57 3.74 18.85
CA MET A 1 -6.70 3.50 17.40
C MET A 1 -8.13 3.03 17.17
N ASN A 2 -8.89 3.71 16.35
CA ASN A 2 -10.25 3.27 16.04
C ASN A 2 -10.12 1.99 15.20
N ASP A 3 -10.63 0.85 15.70
CA ASP A 3 -10.54 -0.44 15.02
C ASP A 3 -11.56 -0.59 13.88
N ASP A 4 -12.35 0.45 13.64
CA ASP A 4 -13.38 0.45 12.60
C ASP A 4 -12.70 0.69 11.24
N ALA A 5 -12.44 -0.40 10.52
CA ALA A 5 -11.99 -0.32 9.13
C ALA A 5 -13.15 0.20 8.28
N LEU A 6 -12.90 1.28 7.53
CA LEU A 6 -13.77 1.62 6.42
C LEU A 6 -13.64 0.51 5.38
N THR A 7 -14.74 0.00 4.88
CA THR A 7 -14.73 -1.06 3.86
C THR A 7 -15.70 -0.71 2.74
N GLY A 8 -15.20 -0.69 1.52
CA GLY A 8 -16.02 -0.66 0.34
C GLY A 8 -16.30 0.69 -0.29
N SER A 9 -17.18 0.68 -1.25
CA SER A 9 -17.37 1.69 -2.29
C SER A 9 -18.01 3.02 -1.85
N ASN A 10 -18.26 3.22 -0.57
CA ASN A 10 -19.04 4.36 -0.08
C ASN A 10 -18.17 5.47 0.54
N ASN A 11 -16.85 5.40 0.43
CA ASN A 11 -15.96 6.40 0.98
C ASN A 11 -15.74 7.53 -0.03
N TYR A 12 -16.27 8.69 0.30
CA TYR A 12 -16.18 9.92 -0.49
C TYR A 12 -15.24 10.91 0.19
N PHE A 13 -14.95 12.02 -0.48
CA PHE A 13 -14.09 13.07 0.04
C PHE A 13 -14.44 13.51 1.48
N GLU A 14 -15.71 13.60 1.79
CA GLU A 14 -16.24 14.03 3.09
C GLU A 14 -15.89 13.06 4.23
N ASP A 15 -15.68 11.79 3.93
CA ASP A 15 -15.41 10.74 4.93
C ASP A 15 -13.95 10.77 5.43
N PHE A 16 -13.04 11.46 4.70
CA PHE A 16 -11.63 11.51 5.02
C PHE A 16 -11.25 12.72 5.86
N ALA A 17 -11.58 12.71 7.16
CA ALA A 17 -11.15 13.77 8.06
C ALA A 17 -9.64 13.70 8.32
N PRO A 18 -8.89 14.83 8.27
CA PRO A 18 -7.48 14.87 8.65
C PRO A 18 -7.24 14.26 10.03
N GLY A 19 -6.21 13.42 10.16
CA GLY A 19 -5.90 12.68 11.37
C GLY A 19 -6.64 11.35 11.53
N LEU A 20 -7.60 11.03 10.65
CA LEU A 20 -8.21 9.70 10.62
C LEU A 20 -7.17 8.65 10.26
N VAL A 21 -7.11 7.58 11.07
CA VAL A 21 -6.31 6.39 10.79
C VAL A 21 -7.24 5.22 10.47
N ILE A 22 -7.05 4.64 9.29
CA ILE A 22 -7.82 3.51 8.79
C ILE A 22 -6.95 2.27 8.89
N ARG A 23 -7.40 1.25 9.58
CA ARG A 23 -6.86 -0.10 9.49
C ARG A 23 -7.64 -0.86 8.43
N HIS A 24 -6.98 -1.27 7.35
CA HIS A 24 -7.62 -2.04 6.30
C HIS A 24 -7.88 -3.47 6.76
N SER A 25 -9.06 -3.99 6.46
CA SER A 25 -9.58 -5.24 7.05
C SER A 25 -8.86 -6.50 6.59
N ARG A 26 -8.17 -6.45 5.44
CA ARG A 26 -7.54 -7.63 4.84
C ARG A 26 -6.04 -7.64 5.08
N GLY A 27 -5.51 -8.87 5.25
CA GLY A 27 -4.08 -9.15 5.13
C GLY A 27 -3.81 -9.98 3.88
N LYS A 28 -2.59 -9.89 3.34
CA LYS A 28 -2.15 -10.67 2.18
C LYS A 28 -0.82 -11.36 2.50
N THR A 29 -0.81 -12.70 2.49
CA THR A 29 0.43 -13.47 2.53
C THR A 29 1.12 -13.42 1.17
N VAL A 30 2.41 -13.11 1.17
CA VAL A 30 3.21 -13.01 -0.05
C VAL A 30 3.67 -14.40 -0.46
N GLU A 31 3.16 -14.87 -1.59
CA GLU A 31 3.53 -16.16 -2.15
C GLU A 31 4.76 -16.08 -3.05
N ASN A 32 5.53 -17.17 -3.05
CA ASN A 32 6.74 -17.29 -3.87
C ASN A 32 6.45 -17.07 -5.36
N LEU A 33 5.38 -17.67 -5.86
CA LEU A 33 4.97 -17.58 -7.26
C LEU A 33 4.63 -16.13 -7.66
N GLU A 34 3.99 -15.36 -6.79
CA GLU A 34 3.62 -13.97 -7.05
C GLU A 34 4.86 -13.09 -7.26
N ASN A 35 5.84 -13.23 -6.38
CA ASN A 35 7.10 -12.50 -6.52
C ASN A 35 7.81 -12.85 -7.83
N GLN A 36 7.92 -14.13 -8.16
CA GLN A 36 8.56 -14.57 -9.40
C GLN A 36 7.79 -14.08 -10.63
N PHE A 37 6.47 -14.18 -10.63
CA PHE A 37 5.64 -13.76 -11.73
C PHE A 37 5.79 -12.25 -12.00
N ILE A 38 5.67 -11.43 -10.95
CA ILE A 38 5.76 -9.97 -11.09
C ILE A 38 7.17 -9.55 -11.47
N THR A 39 8.22 -10.11 -10.85
CA THR A 39 9.60 -9.75 -11.18
C THR A 39 9.95 -10.08 -12.64
N ASN A 40 9.45 -11.21 -13.15
CA ASN A 40 9.60 -11.54 -14.57
C ASN A 40 8.84 -10.56 -15.47
N LEU A 41 7.59 -10.27 -15.11
CA LEU A 41 6.72 -9.39 -15.90
C LEU A 41 7.29 -7.98 -16.06
N VAL A 42 7.91 -7.45 -14.99
CA VAL A 42 8.54 -6.11 -14.99
C VAL A 42 10.04 -6.15 -15.31
N MET A 43 10.57 -7.30 -15.72
CA MET A 43 11.97 -7.51 -16.10
C MET A 43 12.98 -7.19 -14.99
N ASN A 44 12.59 -7.29 -13.72
CA ASN A 44 13.50 -7.16 -12.60
C ASN A 44 14.11 -8.53 -12.27
N THR A 45 15.29 -8.80 -12.83
CA THR A 45 16.01 -10.09 -12.72
C THR A 45 17.16 -10.06 -11.70
N ALA A 46 17.08 -9.18 -10.69
CA ALA A 46 18.11 -9.11 -9.66
C ALA A 46 18.17 -10.42 -8.85
N ASP A 47 19.36 -10.96 -8.63
CA ASP A 47 19.60 -12.23 -7.94
C ASP A 47 18.90 -12.31 -6.56
N GLY A 48 18.80 -11.21 -5.86
CA GLY A 48 18.09 -11.13 -4.58
C GLY A 48 16.65 -11.65 -4.61
N HIS A 49 16.02 -11.64 -5.77
CA HIS A 49 14.63 -12.08 -5.96
C HIS A 49 14.50 -13.45 -6.60
N PHE A 50 15.56 -13.95 -7.26
CA PHE A 50 15.53 -15.16 -8.09
C PHE A 50 16.41 -16.29 -7.57
N ASN A 51 17.59 -15.96 -7.04
CA ASN A 51 18.64 -16.94 -6.79
C ASN A 51 18.66 -17.35 -5.31
N GLU A 52 17.87 -18.36 -4.97
CA GLU A 52 17.82 -18.89 -3.59
C GLU A 52 19.17 -19.42 -3.10
N HIS A 53 19.96 -20.06 -4.01
CA HIS A 53 21.27 -20.58 -3.64
C HIS A 53 22.23 -19.47 -3.21
N LEU A 54 22.27 -18.38 -3.98
CA LEU A 54 23.08 -17.22 -3.64
C LEU A 54 22.58 -16.55 -2.36
N MET A 55 21.28 -16.36 -2.24
CA MET A 55 20.69 -15.65 -1.11
C MET A 55 20.83 -16.38 0.23
N LYS A 56 20.93 -17.71 0.23
CA LYS A 56 21.28 -18.49 1.42
C LYS A 56 22.65 -18.16 2.00
N GLN A 57 23.54 -17.58 1.20
CA GLN A 57 24.88 -17.17 1.61
C GLN A 57 24.95 -15.71 2.09
N THR A 58 23.82 -15.01 2.10
CA THR A 58 23.70 -13.63 2.58
C THR A 58 23.09 -13.59 3.97
N PRO A 59 23.16 -12.45 4.67
CA PRO A 59 22.48 -12.27 5.96
C PRO A 59 20.96 -12.46 5.90
N PHE A 60 20.34 -12.40 4.72
CA PHE A 60 18.91 -12.65 4.54
C PHE A 60 18.53 -14.12 4.64
N GLY A 61 19.44 -15.03 4.26
CA GLY A 61 19.23 -16.47 4.32
C GLY A 61 18.21 -17.04 3.34
N THR A 62 17.49 -16.20 2.61
CA THR A 62 16.47 -16.53 1.61
C THR A 62 16.28 -15.38 0.63
N ARG A 63 15.60 -15.65 -0.48
CA ARG A 63 15.23 -14.60 -1.43
C ARG A 63 14.29 -13.57 -0.77
N ILE A 64 14.57 -12.31 -1.03
CA ILE A 64 13.70 -11.21 -0.60
C ILE A 64 12.68 -10.87 -1.69
N VAL A 65 11.53 -10.43 -1.26
CA VAL A 65 10.45 -9.99 -2.15
C VAL A 65 10.87 -8.67 -2.82
N PHE A 66 10.61 -8.54 -4.10
CA PHE A 66 10.81 -7.29 -4.82
C PHE A 66 9.99 -6.16 -4.19
N GLY A 67 10.65 -5.04 -3.91
CA GLY A 67 10.02 -3.90 -3.25
C GLY A 67 8.78 -3.35 -3.97
N GLY A 68 8.74 -3.46 -5.30
CA GLY A 68 7.55 -3.14 -6.09
C GLY A 68 6.35 -4.04 -5.78
N VAL A 69 6.58 -5.33 -5.49
CA VAL A 69 5.51 -6.25 -5.04
C VAL A 69 4.99 -5.81 -3.68
N THR A 70 5.88 -5.54 -2.72
CA THR A 70 5.52 -5.04 -1.39
C THR A 70 4.68 -3.77 -1.48
N ALA A 71 5.12 -2.80 -2.27
CA ALA A 71 4.42 -1.54 -2.49
C ALA A 71 3.02 -1.76 -3.09
N SER A 72 2.93 -2.59 -4.13
CA SER A 72 1.67 -2.89 -4.82
C SER A 72 0.68 -3.59 -3.90
N ILE A 73 1.13 -4.53 -3.05
CA ILE A 73 0.27 -5.22 -2.08
C ILE A 73 -0.28 -4.22 -1.06
N VAL A 74 0.58 -3.40 -0.45
CA VAL A 74 0.13 -2.44 0.59
C VAL A 74 -0.85 -1.42 0.02
N ILE A 75 -0.55 -0.84 -1.14
CA ILE A 75 -1.45 0.10 -1.81
C ILE A 75 -2.74 -0.61 -2.24
N GLY A 76 -2.65 -1.84 -2.74
CA GLY A 76 -3.81 -2.65 -3.13
C GLY A 76 -4.73 -2.99 -1.96
N LEU A 77 -4.16 -3.33 -0.79
CA LEU A 77 -4.94 -3.55 0.44
C LEU A 77 -5.68 -2.29 0.90
N ALA A 78 -5.09 -1.12 0.66
CA ALA A 78 -5.69 0.17 1.00
C ALA A 78 -6.71 0.67 -0.04
N ALA A 79 -6.67 0.16 -1.26
CA ALA A 79 -7.41 0.73 -2.40
C ALA A 79 -8.93 0.71 -2.21
N GLN A 80 -9.47 -0.37 -1.64
CA GLN A 80 -10.91 -0.51 -1.43
C GLN A 80 -11.47 0.62 -0.55
N ASP A 81 -10.74 1.03 0.47
CA ASP A 81 -11.18 2.07 1.39
C ASP A 81 -10.80 3.49 0.91
N THR A 82 -9.71 3.63 0.14
CA THR A 82 -9.12 4.94 -0.16
C THR A 82 -9.13 5.32 -1.64
N ALA A 83 -9.63 4.46 -2.53
CA ALA A 83 -9.56 4.70 -3.97
C ALA A 83 -10.80 4.33 -4.77
N GLU A 84 -11.80 3.66 -4.19
CA GLU A 84 -12.97 3.18 -4.95
C GLU A 84 -13.73 4.31 -5.64
N ASN A 85 -13.86 5.46 -4.97
CA ASN A 85 -14.45 6.68 -5.55
C ASN A 85 -13.40 7.69 -6.04
N ALA A 86 -12.16 7.25 -6.26
CA ALA A 86 -11.14 8.11 -6.83
C ALA A 86 -11.41 8.39 -8.30
N LEU A 87 -11.25 9.64 -8.71
CA LEU A 87 -11.32 10.07 -10.10
C LEU A 87 -9.95 10.03 -10.76
N ALA A 88 -8.89 10.26 -9.99
CA ALA A 88 -7.52 10.20 -10.47
C ALA A 88 -6.53 9.95 -9.33
N GLU A 89 -5.50 9.19 -9.63
CA GLU A 89 -4.26 9.10 -8.88
C GLU A 89 -3.37 10.27 -9.28
N LEU A 90 -3.04 11.15 -8.35
CA LEU A 90 -2.26 12.36 -8.67
C LEU A 90 -0.77 12.15 -8.47
N SER A 91 -0.39 11.50 -7.38
CA SER A 91 1.01 11.20 -7.10
C SER A 91 1.18 10.15 -6.00
N ILE A 92 2.29 9.41 -6.09
CA ILE A 92 2.85 8.63 -4.99
C ILE A 92 4.25 9.16 -4.76
N THR A 93 4.55 9.60 -3.54
CA THR A 93 5.83 10.21 -3.18
C THR A 93 6.37 9.64 -1.86
N GLY A 94 7.64 9.86 -1.60
CA GLY A 94 8.27 9.48 -0.34
C GLY A 94 8.24 7.97 -0.07
N LEU A 95 8.16 7.13 -1.12
CA LEU A 95 8.16 5.68 -1.00
C LEU A 95 9.44 5.22 -0.30
N ARG A 96 9.28 4.41 0.74
CA ARG A 96 10.37 3.82 1.52
C ARG A 96 10.07 2.36 1.82
N LEU A 97 11.04 1.52 1.55
CA LEU A 97 11.07 0.12 1.97
C LEU A 97 11.88 0.05 3.27
N LYS A 98 11.21 -0.22 4.37
CA LYS A 98 11.79 -0.08 5.73
C LYS A 98 12.39 -1.37 6.26
N HIS A 99 11.76 -2.50 5.94
CA HIS A 99 12.20 -3.82 6.36
C HIS A 99 12.03 -4.80 5.20
N PRO A 100 12.99 -5.73 4.98
CA PRO A 100 12.86 -6.76 3.97
C PRO A 100 11.62 -7.61 4.20
N VAL A 101 10.91 -7.92 3.13
CA VAL A 101 9.80 -8.89 3.11
C VAL A 101 10.31 -10.18 2.49
N VAL A 102 9.94 -11.30 3.07
CA VAL A 102 10.25 -12.64 2.56
C VAL A 102 8.97 -13.39 2.22
N HIS A 103 9.11 -14.48 1.47
CA HIS A 103 7.98 -15.34 1.15
C HIS A 103 7.40 -15.96 2.43
N GLY A 104 6.08 -15.94 2.54
CA GLY A 104 5.36 -16.37 3.73
C GLY A 104 5.02 -15.23 4.71
N ASP A 105 5.64 -14.04 4.57
CA ASP A 105 5.20 -12.88 5.32
C ASP A 105 3.77 -12.50 4.95
N THR A 106 2.98 -12.12 5.93
CA THR A 106 1.64 -11.58 5.73
C THR A 106 1.66 -10.08 5.95
N LEU A 107 1.26 -9.33 4.94
CA LEU A 107 1.24 -7.88 4.96
C LEU A 107 -0.15 -7.36 5.32
N TYR A 108 -0.18 -6.33 6.15
CA TYR A 108 -1.35 -5.55 6.51
C TYR A 108 -1.11 -4.09 6.17
N ALA A 109 -2.17 -3.34 5.92
CA ALA A 109 -2.06 -1.94 5.54
C ALA A 109 -2.85 -1.03 6.48
N PHE A 110 -2.28 0.16 6.69
CA PHE A 110 -2.91 1.27 7.39
C PHE A 110 -2.82 2.51 6.51
N SER A 111 -3.79 3.40 6.65
CA SER A 111 -3.77 4.70 6.00
C SER A 111 -4.11 5.80 7.01
N GLU A 112 -3.25 6.81 7.06
CA GLU A 112 -3.50 8.04 7.79
C GLU A 112 -3.91 9.12 6.79
N VAL A 113 -4.99 9.82 7.06
CA VAL A 113 -5.38 11.01 6.29
C VAL A 113 -4.55 12.19 6.78
N LEU A 114 -3.59 12.62 5.97
CA LEU A 114 -2.70 13.74 6.31
C LEU A 114 -3.37 15.08 6.10
N ASN A 115 -4.10 15.22 5.01
CA ASN A 115 -4.75 16.46 4.63
C ASN A 115 -5.90 16.20 3.65
N ARG A 116 -6.81 17.16 3.61
CA ARG A 116 -7.92 17.25 2.68
C ARG A 116 -8.04 18.69 2.20
N GLU A 117 -8.03 18.90 0.90
CA GLU A 117 -8.09 20.23 0.29
C GLU A 117 -9.11 20.26 -0.85
N ASP A 118 -9.77 21.38 -1.00
CA ASP A 118 -10.64 21.61 -2.14
C ASP A 118 -9.79 21.75 -3.41
N GLY A 119 -10.24 21.13 -4.48
CA GLY A 119 -9.65 21.29 -5.81
C GLY A 119 -10.45 22.26 -6.65
N ASP A 120 -10.05 22.41 -7.90
CA ASP A 120 -10.74 23.29 -8.88
C ASP A 120 -12.13 22.74 -9.29
N ARG A 121 -12.42 21.49 -8.95
CA ARG A 121 -13.67 20.81 -9.27
C ARG A 121 -14.67 20.90 -8.12
N LYS A 122 -15.93 21.19 -8.46
CA LYS A 122 -17.03 21.20 -7.47
C LYS A 122 -17.42 19.80 -7.00
N ASP A 123 -17.22 18.78 -7.85
CA ASP A 123 -17.62 17.39 -7.61
C ASP A 123 -16.50 16.53 -7.02
N ALA A 124 -15.33 17.12 -6.72
CA ALA A 124 -14.17 16.40 -6.17
C ALA A 124 -13.29 17.31 -5.31
N GLY A 125 -12.47 16.69 -4.48
CA GLY A 125 -11.40 17.32 -3.72
C GLY A 125 -10.19 16.41 -3.64
N ILE A 126 -9.07 16.91 -3.15
CA ILE A 126 -7.82 16.16 -3.06
C ILE A 126 -7.67 15.65 -1.63
N VAL A 127 -7.44 14.34 -1.49
CA VAL A 127 -7.09 13.71 -0.22
C VAL A 127 -5.66 13.25 -0.28
N ARG A 128 -4.89 13.57 0.76
CA ARG A 128 -3.50 13.12 0.93
C ARG A 128 -3.46 12.08 2.04
N PHE A 129 -3.00 10.89 1.68
CA PHE A 129 -2.83 9.77 2.59
C PHE A 129 -1.35 9.51 2.86
N ARG A 130 -1.03 9.00 4.05
CA ARG A 130 0.16 8.20 4.31
C ARG A 130 -0.26 6.75 4.41
N HIS A 131 0.26 5.90 3.52
CA HIS A 131 0.08 4.45 3.61
C HIS A 131 1.25 3.83 4.35
N ILE A 132 0.96 2.91 5.25
CA ILE A 132 1.92 2.17 6.05
C ILE A 132 1.62 0.69 5.89
N GLY A 133 2.62 -0.08 5.46
CA GLY A 133 2.56 -1.54 5.44
C GLY A 133 3.31 -2.13 6.62
N VAL A 134 2.71 -3.10 7.29
CA VAL A 134 3.36 -3.87 8.35
C VAL A 134 3.28 -5.36 8.03
N ASN A 135 4.22 -6.15 8.55
CA ASN A 135 4.13 -7.60 8.48
C ASN A 135 3.43 -8.19 9.73
N GLN A 136 3.35 -9.51 9.84
CA GLN A 136 2.73 -10.25 10.95
C GLN A 136 3.40 -10.01 12.31
N ASP A 137 4.64 -9.49 12.31
CA ASP A 137 5.41 -9.16 13.51
C ASP A 137 5.36 -7.66 13.85
N ASP A 138 4.39 -6.93 13.30
CA ASP A 138 4.21 -5.48 13.44
C ASP A 138 5.42 -4.64 12.98
N LYS A 139 6.29 -5.20 12.15
CA LYS A 139 7.41 -4.46 11.57
C LYS A 139 6.94 -3.66 10.37
N VAL A 140 7.24 -2.36 10.37
CA VAL A 140 6.97 -1.50 9.22
C VAL A 140 7.85 -1.93 8.05
N VAL A 141 7.24 -2.37 6.97
CA VAL A 141 7.90 -2.82 5.74
C VAL A 141 7.85 -1.77 4.63
N PHE A 142 6.84 -0.90 4.66
CA PHE A 142 6.56 0.07 3.62
C PHE A 142 5.95 1.35 4.17
N GLU A 143 6.33 2.49 3.59
CA GLU A 143 5.66 3.78 3.76
C GLU A 143 5.64 4.53 2.43
N ALA A 144 4.56 5.24 2.15
CA ALA A 144 4.47 6.22 1.06
C ALA A 144 3.38 7.25 1.33
N GLU A 145 3.49 8.41 0.72
CA GLU A 145 2.41 9.39 0.66
C GLU A 145 1.75 9.35 -0.71
N ARG A 146 0.43 9.44 -0.73
CA ARG A 146 -0.38 9.34 -1.92
C ARG A 146 -1.38 10.48 -1.97
N ARG A 147 -1.50 11.15 -3.12
CA ARG A 147 -2.51 12.17 -3.37
C ARG A 147 -3.51 11.66 -4.39
N VAL A 148 -4.78 11.78 -4.04
CA VAL A 148 -5.90 11.24 -4.81
C VAL A 148 -6.93 12.33 -5.04
N LEU A 149 -7.39 12.49 -6.27
CA LEU A 149 -8.59 13.27 -6.57
C LEU A 149 -9.82 12.42 -6.25
N MET A 150 -10.46 12.73 -5.15
CA MET A 150 -11.57 11.95 -4.58
C MET A 150 -12.90 12.61 -4.89
N ARG A 151 -13.85 11.81 -5.37
CA ARG A 151 -15.21 12.25 -5.64
C ARG A 151 -15.89 12.73 -4.35
N ARG A 152 -16.67 13.80 -4.44
CA ARG A 152 -17.59 14.23 -3.39
C ARG A 152 -18.85 13.39 -3.41
N ARG A 153 -19.49 13.30 -2.25
CA ARG A 153 -20.78 12.62 -2.12
C ARG A 153 -21.81 13.31 -3.03
N PRO A 154 -22.55 12.55 -3.85
CA PRO A 154 -23.66 13.12 -4.61
C PRO A 154 -24.68 13.80 -3.70
N ALA A 155 -25.24 14.93 -4.14
CA ALA A 155 -26.27 15.68 -3.44
C ALA A 155 -27.60 14.88 -3.38
#